data_681a38bb79606221e16f66c2ccffefb3
#
_entry.id   681a38bb79606221e16f66c2ccffefb3
#
_cell.length_a   1.000
_cell.length_b   1.000
_cell.length_c   1.000
_cell.angle_alpha   90.00
_cell.angle_beta   90.00
_cell.angle_gamma   90.00
#
_symmetry.space_group_name_H-M   'P 1'
#
loop_
_entity.id
_entity.type
_entity.pdbx_description
1 polymer ?
#
loop_
_entity_poly.entity_id
_entity_poly.type
_entity_poly.pdbx_seq_one_letter_code
_entity_poly.pdbx_strand_id
1 'polypeptide(L)'
;MKNQLSLDDAQQFAIDALVFLAQDSELLSRFLALTGINADQIRAAAGEPGFLAGVLQFYLGHEPTLMKFCETNGTDPATFQAALRLLPGGQTQEM
;
A
#
# COMPACT_ATOMS: atom_id res chain seq x y z
N MET A 1 -21.27 -5.86 11.94
CA MET A 1 -20.80 -5.84 11.75
C MET A 1 -19.93 -5.14 11.53
N LYS A 2 -19.31 -5.02 11.49
CA LYS A 2 -18.67 -4.46 11.38
C LYS A 2 -17.74 -4.46 10.75
N ASN A 3 -17.30 -4.28 10.25
CA ASN A 3 -16.43 -4.21 9.38
C ASN A 3 -15.35 -3.34 9.65
N GLN A 4 -14.77 -3.26 10.78
CA GLN A 4 -13.67 -2.45 11.06
C GLN A 4 -12.41 -3.20 10.80
N LEU A 5 -11.43 -2.57 10.15
CA LEU A 5 -10.15 -3.16 9.93
C LEU A 5 -9.35 -3.13 11.21
N SER A 6 -8.65 -4.23 11.50
CA SER A 6 -7.66 -4.23 12.57
C SER A 6 -6.30 -3.85 11.98
N LEU A 7 -5.32 -3.66 12.85
CA LEU A 7 -3.96 -3.42 12.36
C LEU A 7 -3.46 -4.58 11.53
N ASP A 8 -3.76 -5.81 11.95
CA ASP A 8 -3.35 -6.98 11.17
C ASP A 8 -4.01 -6.98 9.79
N ASP A 9 -5.28 -6.60 9.73
CA ASP A 9 -5.97 -6.51 8.45
C ASP A 9 -5.33 -5.47 7.55
N ALA A 10 -4.97 -4.33 8.14
CA ALA A 10 -4.35 -3.27 7.38
C ALA A 10 -2.99 -3.69 6.85
N GLN A 11 -2.22 -4.40 7.66
CA GLN A 11 -0.92 -4.86 7.22
C GLN A 11 -1.05 -5.89 6.10
N GLN A 12 -1.98 -6.81 6.24
CA GLN A 12 -2.18 -7.82 5.20
C GLN A 12 -2.65 -7.17 3.90
N PHE A 13 -3.54 -6.19 4.02
CA PHE A 13 -4.02 -5.48 2.85
C PHE A 13 -2.85 -4.79 2.12
N ALA A 14 -1.98 -4.14 2.88
CA ALA A 14 -0.83 -3.45 2.29
C ALA A 14 0.15 -4.42 1.66
N ILE A 15 0.33 -5.61 2.26
CA ILE A 15 1.19 -6.62 1.69
C ILE A 15 0.59 -7.13 0.38
N ASP A 16 -0.72 -7.34 0.35
CA ASP A 16 -1.39 -7.77 -0.88
C ASP A 16 -1.21 -6.70 -1.97
N ALA A 17 -1.30 -5.45 -1.59
CA ALA A 17 -1.11 -4.36 -2.54
C ALA A 17 0.33 -4.34 -3.06
N LEU A 18 1.29 -4.61 -2.19
CA LEU A 18 2.68 -4.66 -2.61
C LEU A 18 2.92 -5.80 -3.59
N VAL A 19 2.36 -6.98 -3.29
CA VAL A 19 2.52 -8.12 -4.18
C VAL A 19 1.90 -7.83 -5.54
N PHE A 20 0.75 -7.17 -5.54
CA PHE A 20 0.06 -6.85 -6.78
C PHE A 20 0.93 -5.95 -7.67
N LEU A 21 1.48 -4.88 -7.09
CA LEU A 21 2.28 -3.99 -7.91
C LEU A 21 3.61 -4.64 -8.31
N ALA A 22 4.12 -5.54 -7.48
CA ALA A 22 5.37 -6.21 -7.81
C ALA A 22 5.26 -7.17 -8.99
N GLN A 23 4.03 -7.58 -9.31
CA GLN A 23 3.82 -8.46 -10.44
C GLN A 23 3.78 -7.70 -11.77
N ASP A 24 3.77 -6.37 -11.70
CA ASP A 24 3.76 -5.55 -12.90
C ASP A 24 5.07 -4.78 -12.91
N SER A 25 5.95 -5.09 -13.86
CA SER A 25 7.29 -4.52 -13.86
C SER A 25 7.28 -3.01 -14.01
N GLU A 26 6.31 -2.46 -14.73
CA GLU A 26 6.24 -1.02 -14.87
C GLU A 26 5.84 -0.36 -13.57
N LEU A 27 4.85 -0.93 -12.87
CA LEU A 27 4.41 -0.37 -11.61
C LEU A 27 5.51 -0.50 -10.57
N LEU A 28 6.20 -1.63 -10.56
CA LEU A 28 7.27 -1.82 -9.61
C LEU A 28 8.39 -0.82 -9.85
N SER A 29 8.76 -0.61 -11.11
CA SER A 29 9.79 0.36 -11.43
C SER A 29 9.41 1.76 -10.97
N ARG A 30 8.15 2.13 -11.18
CA ARG A 30 7.69 3.44 -10.75
C ARG A 30 7.73 3.58 -9.24
N PHE A 31 7.31 2.53 -8.54
CA PHE A 31 7.32 2.54 -7.09
C PHE A 31 8.75 2.68 -6.55
N LEU A 32 9.68 1.92 -7.14
CA LEU A 32 11.07 1.99 -6.71
C LEU A 32 11.68 3.35 -6.99
N ALA A 33 11.33 3.94 -8.14
CA ALA A 33 11.84 5.26 -8.46
C ALA A 33 11.35 6.31 -7.49
N LEU A 34 10.08 6.19 -7.07
CA LEU A 34 9.51 7.18 -6.17
C LEU A 34 10.02 7.03 -4.74
N THR A 35 10.33 5.81 -4.32
CA THR A 35 10.76 5.57 -2.95
C THR A 35 12.27 5.58 -2.80
N GLY A 36 13.00 5.43 -3.89
CA GLY A 36 14.45 5.36 -3.83
C GLY A 36 14.98 4.03 -3.34
N ILE A 37 14.12 3.01 -3.26
CA ILE A 37 14.51 1.70 -2.79
C ILE A 37 14.92 0.84 -3.97
N ASN A 38 15.96 0.02 -3.80
CA ASN A 38 16.34 -0.93 -4.82
C ASN A 38 15.51 -2.20 -4.70
N ALA A 39 15.33 -2.88 -5.82
CA ALA A 39 14.48 -4.06 -5.84
C ALA A 39 14.93 -5.12 -4.84
N ASP A 40 16.24 -5.28 -4.66
CA ASP A 40 16.73 -6.30 -3.75
C ASP A 40 16.61 -5.88 -2.28
N GLN A 41 16.19 -4.66 -2.01
CA GLN A 41 15.99 -4.17 -0.67
C GLN A 41 14.55 -4.23 -0.22
N ILE A 42 13.64 -4.60 -1.10
CA ILE A 42 12.22 -4.57 -0.78
C ILE A 42 11.90 -5.45 0.44
N ARG A 43 12.49 -6.63 0.49
CA ARG A 43 12.16 -7.54 1.58
C ARG A 43 12.54 -6.95 2.93
N ALA A 44 13.72 -6.35 3.01
CA ALA A 44 14.15 -5.73 4.25
C ALA A 44 13.32 -4.49 4.54
N ALA A 45 13.03 -3.71 3.50
CA ALA A 45 12.25 -2.49 3.67
C ALA A 45 10.84 -2.78 4.16
N ALA A 46 10.28 -3.91 3.72
CA ALA A 46 8.92 -4.26 4.09
C ALA A 46 8.75 -4.46 5.60
N GLY A 47 9.84 -4.70 6.30
CA GLY A 47 9.78 -4.82 7.75
C GLY A 47 9.92 -3.51 8.48
N GLU A 48 10.13 -2.41 7.75
CA GLU A 48 10.35 -1.12 8.40
C GLU A 48 9.06 -0.39 8.64
N PRO A 49 8.94 0.32 9.77
CA PRO A 49 7.75 1.13 10.00
C PRO A 49 7.60 2.14 8.88
N GLY A 50 6.42 2.31 8.39
CA GLY A 50 6.16 3.28 7.36
C GLY A 50 6.26 2.77 5.94
N PHE A 51 6.91 1.64 5.72
CA PHE A 51 7.04 1.13 4.36
C PHE A 51 5.67 0.74 3.78
N LEU A 52 4.88 0.00 4.56
CA LEU A 52 3.56 -0.42 4.08
C LEU A 52 2.64 0.77 3.87
N ALA A 53 2.74 1.78 4.73
CA ALA A 53 1.98 3.00 4.53
C ALA A 53 2.38 3.65 3.21
N GLY A 54 3.67 3.62 2.89
CA GLY A 54 4.15 4.15 1.61
C GLY A 54 3.58 3.41 0.41
N VAL A 55 3.39 2.10 0.55
CA VAL A 55 2.78 1.31 -0.53
C VAL A 55 1.37 1.80 -0.80
N LEU A 56 0.58 1.99 0.25
CA LEU A 56 -0.79 2.46 0.07
C LEU A 56 -0.83 3.89 -0.43
N GLN A 57 0.10 4.73 0.01
CA GLN A 57 0.16 6.10 -0.48
C GLN A 57 0.48 6.15 -1.96
N PHE A 58 1.32 5.23 -2.43
CA PHE A 58 1.61 5.14 -3.85
C PHE A 58 0.32 4.90 -4.64
N TYR A 59 -0.52 3.98 -4.17
CA TYR A 59 -1.78 3.71 -4.84
C TYR A 59 -2.69 4.93 -4.81
N LEU A 60 -2.77 5.59 -3.67
CA LEU A 60 -3.64 6.74 -3.54
C LEU A 60 -3.21 7.90 -4.41
N GLY A 61 -1.93 7.96 -4.74
CA GLY A 61 -1.42 8.97 -5.63
C GLY A 61 -1.50 8.61 -7.11
N HIS A 62 -2.01 7.40 -7.42
CA HIS A 62 -2.07 6.97 -8.82
C HIS A 62 -3.36 6.21 -9.04
N GLU A 63 -4.39 6.94 -9.39
CA GLU A 63 -5.74 6.39 -9.46
C GLU A 63 -5.89 5.21 -10.42
N PRO A 64 -5.29 5.21 -11.60
CA PRO A 64 -5.44 4.04 -12.48
C PRO A 64 -4.97 2.74 -11.83
N THR A 65 -3.87 2.80 -11.06
CA THR A 65 -3.38 1.62 -10.38
C THR A 65 -4.33 1.22 -9.25
N LEU A 66 -4.81 2.20 -8.51
CA LEU A 66 -5.76 1.97 -7.44
C LEU A 66 -7.00 1.25 -7.96
N MET A 67 -7.57 1.75 -9.05
CA MET A 67 -8.79 1.17 -9.60
C MET A 67 -8.55 -0.22 -10.14
N LYS A 68 -7.38 -0.44 -10.73
CA LYS A 68 -7.06 -1.76 -11.26
C LYS A 68 -6.98 -2.79 -10.14
N PHE A 69 -6.34 -2.42 -9.03
CA PHE A 69 -6.26 -3.31 -7.88
C PHE A 69 -7.67 -3.61 -7.34
N CYS A 70 -8.48 -2.57 -7.23
CA CYS A 70 -9.81 -2.73 -6.67
C CYS A 70 -10.68 -3.62 -7.54
N GLU A 71 -10.57 -3.46 -8.85
CA GLU A 71 -11.35 -4.30 -9.76
C GLU A 71 -10.90 -5.75 -9.70
N THR A 72 -9.59 -5.95 -9.67
CA THR A 72 -9.04 -7.29 -9.68
C THR A 72 -9.36 -8.04 -8.39
N ASN A 73 -9.35 -7.34 -7.28
CA ASN A 73 -9.52 -7.97 -5.97
C ASN A 73 -10.88 -7.75 -5.34
N GLY A 74 -11.79 -7.08 -6.03
CA GLY A 74 -13.13 -6.85 -5.48
C GLY A 74 -13.12 -5.98 -4.24
N THR A 75 -12.20 -5.02 -4.19
CA THR A 75 -12.00 -4.19 -3.00
C THR A 75 -12.55 -2.79 -3.22
N ASP A 76 -13.11 -2.21 -2.17
CA ASP A 76 -13.58 -0.84 -2.22
C ASP A 76 -12.38 0.10 -2.12
N PRO A 77 -12.28 1.10 -2.99
CA PRO A 77 -11.15 2.05 -2.91
C PRO A 77 -10.99 2.71 -1.55
N ALA A 78 -12.10 2.91 -0.81
CA ALA A 78 -12.01 3.52 0.50
C ALA A 78 -11.21 2.67 1.49
N THR A 79 -11.03 1.39 1.20
CA THR A 79 -10.25 0.52 2.07
C THR A 79 -8.80 0.99 2.15
N PHE A 80 -8.29 1.60 1.08
CA PHE A 80 -6.92 2.09 1.10
C PHE A 80 -6.72 3.15 2.17
N GLN A 81 -7.66 4.10 2.28
CA GLN A 81 -7.52 5.13 3.30
C GLN A 81 -7.75 4.57 4.69
N ALA A 82 -8.70 3.66 4.83
CA ALA A 82 -8.97 3.07 6.13
C ALA A 82 -7.76 2.29 6.64
N ALA A 83 -7.12 1.52 5.75
CA ALA A 83 -5.94 0.76 6.13
C ALA A 83 -4.76 1.68 6.42
N LEU A 84 -4.62 2.73 5.62
CA LEU A 84 -3.51 3.65 5.78
C LEU A 84 -3.51 4.29 7.17
N ARG A 85 -4.70 4.64 7.66
CA ARG A 85 -4.79 5.28 8.96
C ARG A 85 -4.30 4.39 10.10
N LEU A 86 -4.37 3.09 9.90
CA LEU A 86 -3.97 2.14 10.93
C LEU A 86 -2.49 1.82 10.90
N LEU A 87 -1.82 2.08 9.79
CA LEU A 87 -0.43 1.70 9.65
C LEU A 87 0.51 2.76 10.20
N PRO A 88 1.66 2.34 10.75
CA PRO A 88 2.66 3.30 11.19
C PRO A 88 3.06 4.20 10.03
N GLY A 89 3.12 5.49 10.29
CA GLY A 89 3.49 6.46 9.27
C GLY A 89 2.36 6.85 8.35
N GLY A 90 1.20 6.25 8.52
CA GLY A 90 0.07 6.54 7.65
C GLY A 90 -0.88 7.61 8.17
N GLN A 91 -0.73 8.00 9.44
CA GLN A 91 -1.61 9.01 9.98
C GLN A 91 -1.18 10.37 9.51
N THR A 92 -2.17 11.17 9.18
CA THR A 92 -1.88 12.52 8.80
C THR A 92 -1.56 13.29 10.04
N GLN A 93 -0.54 14.06 9.95
CA GLN A 93 -0.24 14.77 11.04
C GLN A 93 -0.80 15.98 11.04
N GLU A 94 -1.47 16.39 11.63
CA GLU A 94 -2.06 17.52 11.52
C GLU A 94 -1.74 18.29 12.42
N MET A 95 -1.44 18.79 12.56
CA MET A 95 -1.35 19.42 13.48
C MET A 95 -1.31 20.31 13.46
#